data_901f2acafd45bede7a97e9aa61795b04
#
_entry.id   901f2acafd45bede7a97e9aa61795b04
#
_cell.length_a   1.000
_cell.length_b   1.000
_cell.length_c   1.000
_cell.angle_alpha   90.00
_cell.angle_beta   90.00
_cell.angle_gamma   90.00
#
_symmetry.space_group_name_H-M   'P 1'
#
loop_
_entity.id
_entity.type
_entity.pdbx_description
1 polymer ?
#
loop_
_entity_poly.entity_id
_entity_poly.type
_entity_poly.pdbx_seq_one_letter_code
_entity_poly.pdbx_strand_id
1 'polypeptide(L)'
;MLPPKGMIGIRHIALFVQELEVAVDFYTRIMGMRIEWQPDADNVYLTNDGDVFALHRVDYTPEAKQRLDHIGFVLNKAEAVDDWYDYFVQQRVRITEAPKTHRDGSRGFYCLDAVGHLLELIYHPPITKCAIG
;
A
#
# COMPACT_ATOMS: atom_id res chain seq x y z
N MET A 1 -30.62 9.45 -14.85
CA MET A 1 -30.55 8.18 -14.07
C MET A 1 -29.47 8.29 -13.01
N LEU A 2 -29.74 7.84 -11.82
CA LEU A 2 -28.74 7.82 -10.75
C LEU A 2 -27.86 6.54 -10.86
N PRO A 3 -26.58 6.62 -10.44
CA PRO A 3 -25.76 5.43 -10.39
C PRO A 3 -26.38 4.38 -9.45
N PRO A 4 -26.24 3.08 -9.79
CA PRO A 4 -26.69 2.01 -8.88
C PRO A 4 -25.95 2.07 -7.54
N LYS A 5 -26.56 1.50 -6.51
CA LYS A 5 -25.92 1.37 -5.19
C LYS A 5 -25.05 0.11 -5.13
N GLY A 6 -24.22 0.01 -4.09
CA GLY A 6 -23.46 -1.20 -3.82
C GLY A 6 -21.95 -1.10 -4.07
N MET A 7 -21.48 0.04 -4.59
CA MET A 7 -20.04 0.26 -4.73
C MET A 7 -19.44 0.58 -3.36
N ILE A 8 -18.41 -0.16 -2.95
CA ILE A 8 -17.77 0.03 -1.64
C ILE A 8 -16.41 0.73 -1.73
N GLY A 9 -16.03 1.19 -2.92
CA GLY A 9 -14.83 1.99 -3.12
C GLY A 9 -13.68 1.22 -3.75
N ILE A 10 -12.51 1.85 -3.76
CA ILE A 10 -11.31 1.26 -4.35
C ILE A 10 -10.71 0.30 -3.33
N ARG A 11 -10.75 -1.01 -3.63
CA ARG A 11 -10.23 -2.04 -2.74
C ARG A 11 -9.43 -3.12 -3.46
N HIS A 12 -9.08 -2.87 -4.71
CA HIS A 12 -8.31 -3.81 -5.52
C HIS A 12 -7.29 -3.04 -6.33
N ILE A 13 -6.02 -3.41 -6.19
CA ILE A 13 -4.92 -2.86 -6.99
C ILE A 13 -4.09 -4.04 -7.49
N ALA A 14 -3.68 -3.97 -8.74
CA ALA A 14 -2.80 -4.96 -9.35
C ALA A 14 -1.57 -4.28 -9.94
N LEU A 15 -0.40 -4.80 -9.66
CA LEU A 15 0.86 -4.28 -10.15
C LEU A 15 1.61 -5.33 -10.97
N PHE A 16 2.28 -4.87 -12.02
CA PHE A 16 3.28 -5.68 -12.71
C PHE A 16 4.62 -5.52 -12.02
N VAL A 17 5.27 -6.63 -11.70
CA VAL A 17 6.58 -6.62 -11.05
C VAL A 17 7.49 -7.64 -11.73
N GLN A 18 8.76 -7.31 -11.90
CA GLN A 18 9.73 -8.25 -12.44
C GLN A 18 10.25 -9.18 -11.33
N GLU A 19 10.55 -8.63 -10.17
CA GLU A 19 11.09 -9.38 -9.03
C GLU A 19 9.96 -9.71 -8.04
N LEU A 20 9.13 -10.68 -8.38
CA LEU A 20 7.93 -11.01 -7.62
C LEU A 20 8.26 -11.42 -6.18
N GLU A 21 9.25 -12.28 -5.97
CA GLU A 21 9.59 -12.79 -4.64
C GLU A 21 10.07 -11.66 -3.72
N VAL A 22 10.81 -10.71 -4.27
CA VAL A 22 11.28 -9.52 -3.52
C VAL A 22 10.10 -8.66 -3.10
N ALA A 23 9.15 -8.43 -4.00
CA ALA A 23 7.94 -7.66 -3.70
C ALA A 23 7.07 -8.38 -2.67
N VAL A 24 6.84 -9.67 -2.83
CA VAL A 24 6.05 -10.48 -1.88
C VAL A 24 6.68 -10.43 -0.48
N ASP A 25 8.00 -10.60 -0.39
CA ASP A 25 8.71 -10.52 0.91
C ASP A 25 8.49 -9.16 1.58
N PHE A 26 8.58 -8.08 0.82
CA PHE A 26 8.37 -6.74 1.36
C PHE A 26 6.96 -6.60 1.94
N TYR A 27 5.94 -6.93 1.17
CA TYR A 27 4.56 -6.71 1.59
C TYR A 27 4.11 -7.68 2.69
N THR A 28 4.66 -8.89 2.73
CA THR A 28 4.32 -9.87 3.78
C THR A 28 5.17 -9.69 5.04
N ARG A 29 6.48 -9.77 4.92
CA ARG A 29 7.39 -9.73 6.07
C ARG A 29 7.51 -8.33 6.66
N ILE A 30 7.68 -7.31 5.83
CA ILE A 30 7.86 -5.93 6.32
C ILE A 30 6.52 -5.28 6.66
N MET A 31 5.56 -5.32 5.76
CA MET A 31 4.29 -4.61 5.96
C MET A 31 3.22 -5.44 6.68
N GLY A 32 3.42 -6.73 6.83
CA GLY A 32 2.49 -7.57 7.59
C GLY A 32 1.24 -8.01 6.83
N MET A 33 1.21 -7.86 5.50
CA MET A 33 0.13 -8.41 4.70
C MET A 33 0.22 -9.93 4.67
N ARG A 34 -0.90 -10.60 4.43
CA ARG A 34 -0.87 -12.04 4.27
C ARG A 34 -1.24 -12.45 2.85
N ILE A 35 -0.76 -13.62 2.44
CA ILE A 35 -1.11 -14.17 1.15
C ILE A 35 -2.54 -14.71 1.25
N GLU A 36 -3.43 -14.17 0.41
CA GLU A 36 -4.80 -14.65 0.30
C GLU A 36 -4.87 -15.82 -0.67
N TRP A 37 -4.18 -15.73 -1.79
CA TRP A 37 -4.22 -16.73 -2.84
C TRP A 37 -2.98 -16.65 -3.72
N GLN A 38 -2.43 -17.80 -4.06
CA GLN A 38 -1.31 -17.91 -4.99
C GLN A 38 -1.61 -19.04 -5.99
N PRO A 39 -2.28 -18.71 -7.12
CA PRO A 39 -2.69 -19.73 -8.07
C PRO A 39 -1.52 -20.40 -8.79
N ASP A 40 -0.39 -19.69 -8.94
CA ASP A 40 0.81 -20.19 -9.63
C ASP A 40 2.04 -19.40 -9.16
N ALA A 41 3.19 -19.70 -9.77
CA ALA A 41 4.46 -19.07 -9.39
C ALA A 41 4.57 -17.58 -9.80
N ASP A 42 3.71 -17.12 -10.71
CA ASP A 42 3.81 -15.79 -11.29
C ASP A 42 2.76 -14.80 -10.78
N ASN A 43 1.82 -15.26 -9.96
CA ASN A 43 0.69 -14.45 -9.51
C ASN A 43 0.45 -14.66 -8.02
N VAL A 44 0.44 -13.57 -7.25
CA VAL A 44 0.20 -13.60 -5.81
C VAL A 44 -0.84 -12.53 -5.45
N TYR A 45 -1.81 -12.91 -4.65
CA TYR A 45 -2.85 -12.00 -4.14
C TYR A 45 -2.67 -11.84 -2.65
N LEU A 46 -2.46 -10.60 -2.20
CA LEU A 46 -2.22 -10.23 -0.81
C LEU A 46 -3.40 -9.47 -0.24
N THR A 47 -3.54 -9.47 1.07
CA THR A 47 -4.63 -8.75 1.74
C THR A 47 -4.25 -8.27 3.12
N ASN A 48 -4.89 -7.16 3.54
CA ASN A 48 -4.94 -6.65 4.91
C ASN A 48 -6.38 -6.73 5.47
N ASP A 49 -7.20 -7.65 4.95
CA ASP A 49 -8.63 -7.74 5.25
C ASP A 49 -9.43 -6.60 4.62
N GLY A 50 -10.31 -6.94 3.72
CA GLY A 50 -11.17 -5.99 3.03
C GLY A 50 -10.55 -5.35 1.79
N ASP A 51 -9.38 -5.78 1.39
CA ASP A 51 -8.69 -5.32 0.18
C ASP A 51 -8.09 -6.48 -0.59
N VAL A 52 -7.72 -6.23 -1.84
CA VAL A 52 -7.00 -7.18 -2.69
C VAL A 52 -5.84 -6.45 -3.35
N PHE A 53 -4.65 -6.93 -3.09
CA PHE A 53 -3.42 -6.37 -3.64
C PHE A 53 -2.75 -7.47 -4.45
N ALA A 54 -2.84 -7.39 -5.78
CA ALA A 54 -2.34 -8.42 -6.68
C ALA A 54 -0.99 -8.04 -7.24
N LEU A 55 -0.08 -9.01 -7.27
CA LEU A 55 1.23 -8.86 -7.89
C LEU A 55 1.34 -9.89 -9.01
N HIS A 56 1.67 -9.42 -10.20
CA HIS A 56 1.80 -10.25 -11.41
C HIS A 56 3.21 -10.13 -11.95
N ARG A 57 3.90 -11.26 -12.09
CA ARG A 57 5.26 -11.27 -12.65
C ARG A 57 5.23 -10.95 -14.13
N VAL A 58 6.15 -10.08 -14.54
CA VAL A 58 6.45 -9.82 -15.95
C VAL A 58 7.93 -10.09 -16.21
N ASP A 59 8.29 -10.32 -17.47
CA ASP A 59 9.67 -10.63 -17.87
C ASP A 59 10.45 -9.42 -18.36
N TYR A 60 9.89 -8.23 -18.17
CA TYR A 60 10.53 -6.96 -18.49
C TYR A 60 10.55 -6.07 -17.26
N THR A 61 11.35 -5.00 -17.27
CA THR A 61 11.39 -4.02 -16.18
C THR A 61 10.27 -3.01 -16.39
N PRO A 62 9.20 -2.99 -15.54
CA PRO A 62 8.16 -1.98 -15.66
C PRO A 62 8.71 -0.58 -15.38
N GLU A 63 8.15 0.42 -16.05
CA GLU A 63 8.48 1.81 -15.75
C GLU A 63 8.02 2.17 -14.33
N ALA A 64 8.81 2.99 -13.62
CA ALA A 64 8.61 3.26 -12.21
C ALA A 64 7.22 3.79 -11.87
N LYS A 65 6.65 4.67 -12.70
CA LYS A 65 5.34 5.26 -12.40
C LYS A 65 4.18 4.69 -13.19
N GLN A 66 4.36 4.38 -14.46
CA GLN A 66 3.30 3.82 -15.31
C GLN A 66 1.95 4.55 -15.15
N ARG A 67 1.95 5.88 -15.02
CA ARG A 67 0.78 6.72 -14.70
C ARG A 67 0.24 6.55 -13.28
N LEU A 68 0.83 5.68 -12.47
CA LEU A 68 0.51 5.56 -11.06
C LEU A 68 1.38 6.56 -10.29
N ASP A 69 0.76 7.48 -9.54
CA ASP A 69 1.53 8.39 -8.70
C ASP A 69 2.05 7.68 -7.46
N HIS A 70 1.15 7.18 -6.65
CA HIS A 70 1.50 6.41 -5.45
C HIS A 70 0.33 5.54 -5.01
N ILE A 71 0.61 4.66 -4.04
CA ILE A 71 -0.38 3.80 -3.39
C ILE A 71 -0.44 4.21 -1.92
N GLY A 72 -1.65 4.45 -1.41
CA GLY A 72 -1.84 4.80 -0.01
C GLY A 72 -2.32 3.63 0.83
N PHE A 73 -1.62 3.36 1.93
CA PHE A 73 -2.04 2.41 2.96
C PHE A 73 -2.52 3.22 4.16
N VAL A 74 -3.79 3.04 4.52
CA VAL A 74 -4.45 3.89 5.51
C VAL A 74 -4.24 3.32 6.91
N LEU A 75 -3.80 4.17 7.81
CA LEU A 75 -3.59 3.85 9.23
C LEU A 75 -4.76 4.41 10.05
N ASN A 76 -5.04 3.77 11.18
CA ASN A 76 -6.25 4.06 11.94
C ASN A 76 -6.17 5.29 12.86
N LYS A 77 -4.98 5.82 13.08
CA LYS A 77 -4.77 7.00 13.94
C LYS A 77 -3.48 7.72 13.58
N ALA A 78 -3.38 9.00 13.93
CA ALA A 78 -2.23 9.83 13.58
C ALA A 78 -0.92 9.31 14.19
N GLU A 79 -0.96 8.82 15.43
CA GLU A 79 0.22 8.31 16.13
C GLU A 79 0.80 7.07 15.44
N ALA A 80 -0.05 6.28 14.78
CA ALA A 80 0.41 5.10 14.05
C ALA A 80 1.34 5.47 12.90
N VAL A 81 1.19 6.67 12.32
CA VAL A 81 2.08 7.14 11.26
C VAL A 81 3.53 7.19 11.74
N ASP A 82 3.75 7.77 12.93
CA ASP A 82 5.10 7.87 13.49
C ASP A 82 5.64 6.49 13.91
N ASP A 83 4.79 5.62 14.42
CA ASP A 83 5.17 4.25 14.80
C ASP A 83 5.64 3.47 13.56
N TRP A 84 4.89 3.55 12.47
CA TRP A 84 5.26 2.89 11.22
C TRP A 84 6.50 3.50 10.60
N TYR A 85 6.67 4.82 10.71
CA TYR A 85 7.87 5.48 10.23
C TYR A 85 9.12 4.96 10.95
N ASP A 86 9.09 4.93 12.28
CA ASP A 86 10.21 4.45 13.09
C ASP A 86 10.52 2.99 12.76
N TYR A 87 9.47 2.16 12.63
CA TYR A 87 9.62 0.76 12.26
C TYR A 87 10.26 0.62 10.87
N PHE A 88 9.80 1.39 9.88
CA PHE A 88 10.36 1.34 8.53
C PHE A 88 11.83 1.77 8.50
N VAL A 89 12.19 2.77 9.27
CA VAL A 89 13.60 3.18 9.41
C VAL A 89 14.44 2.03 9.95
N GLN A 90 13.96 1.33 10.97
CA GLN A 90 14.66 0.17 11.52
C GLN A 90 14.78 -0.97 10.51
N GLN A 91 13.78 -1.16 9.68
CA GLN A 91 13.77 -2.20 8.63
C GLN A 91 14.52 -1.76 7.37
N ARG A 92 15.12 -0.58 7.37
CA ARG A 92 15.89 -0.04 6.24
C ARG A 92 15.04 0.17 4.98
N VAL A 93 13.78 0.45 5.16
CA VAL A 93 12.90 0.87 4.06
C VAL A 93 13.36 2.25 3.58
N ARG A 94 13.34 2.46 2.28
CA ARG A 94 13.80 3.72 1.69
C ARG A 94 12.73 4.80 1.84
N ILE A 95 12.91 5.70 2.79
CA ILE A 95 12.00 6.82 3.04
C ILE A 95 12.30 7.94 2.04
N THR A 96 11.27 8.47 1.40
CA THR A 96 11.41 9.61 0.47
C THR A 96 10.96 10.91 1.09
N GLU A 97 9.98 10.87 2.01
CA GLU A 97 9.55 12.05 2.77
C GLU A 97 9.19 11.64 4.19
N ALA A 98 9.67 12.40 5.18
CA ALA A 98 9.38 12.18 6.60
C ALA A 98 7.93 12.53 6.92
N PRO A 99 7.39 12.06 8.06
CA PRO A 99 6.01 12.35 8.45
C PRO A 99 5.70 13.84 8.49
N LYS A 100 4.55 14.20 7.96
CA LYS A 100 4.07 15.58 7.92
C LYS A 100 2.56 15.59 8.15
N THR A 101 2.10 16.54 8.96
CA THR A 101 0.67 16.81 9.14
C THR A 101 0.25 17.91 8.17
N HIS A 102 -0.80 17.63 7.39
CA HIS A 102 -1.36 18.58 6.44
C HIS A 102 -2.48 19.38 7.08
N ARG A 103 -2.86 20.48 6.41
CA ARG A 103 -3.88 21.41 6.95
C ARG A 103 -5.27 20.78 7.09
N ASP A 104 -5.56 19.67 6.39
CA ASP A 104 -6.82 18.95 6.51
C ASP A 104 -6.83 17.94 7.67
N GLY A 105 -5.75 17.90 8.44
CA GLY A 105 -5.61 16.97 9.57
C GLY A 105 -5.02 15.61 9.20
N SER A 106 -4.83 15.33 7.91
CA SER A 106 -4.16 14.09 7.51
C SER A 106 -2.68 14.15 7.88
N ARG A 107 -2.12 12.98 8.16
CA ARG A 107 -0.70 12.83 8.46
C ARG A 107 -0.17 11.62 7.73
N GLY A 108 0.98 11.76 7.08
CA GLY A 108 1.55 10.66 6.34
C GLY A 108 3.02 10.83 6.06
N PHE A 109 3.65 9.77 5.57
CA PHE A 109 5.00 9.80 5.05
C PHE A 109 5.07 8.94 3.79
N TYR A 110 6.13 9.13 3.00
CA TYR A 110 6.32 8.44 1.73
C TYR A 110 7.57 7.58 1.78
N CYS A 111 7.48 6.43 1.13
CA CYS A 111 8.60 5.50 1.01
C CYS A 111 8.52 4.75 -0.33
N LEU A 112 9.57 4.00 -0.63
CA LEU A 112 9.56 3.09 -1.78
C LEU A 112 9.43 1.67 -1.27
N ASP A 113 8.64 0.85 -1.99
CA ASP A 113 8.66 -0.59 -1.74
C ASP A 113 9.97 -1.19 -2.26
N ALA A 114 10.14 -2.51 -2.10
CA ALA A 114 11.39 -3.17 -2.45
C ALA A 114 11.69 -3.20 -3.96
N VAL A 115 10.73 -2.85 -4.80
CA VAL A 115 10.87 -2.84 -6.26
C VAL A 115 10.62 -1.47 -6.89
N GLY A 116 10.50 -0.41 -6.06
CA GLY A 116 10.52 0.98 -6.51
C GLY A 116 9.18 1.68 -6.65
N HIS A 117 8.08 1.10 -6.17
CA HIS A 117 6.79 1.81 -6.17
C HIS A 117 6.74 2.81 -5.01
N LEU A 118 6.18 3.99 -5.27
CA LEU A 118 6.01 5.01 -4.24
C LEU A 118 4.77 4.68 -3.40
N LEU A 119 4.98 4.59 -2.10
CA LEU A 119 3.93 4.32 -1.13
C LEU A 119 3.75 5.50 -0.19
N GLU A 120 2.51 5.72 0.22
CA GLU A 120 2.20 6.62 1.32
C GLU A 120 1.56 5.82 2.45
N LEU A 121 2.07 5.96 3.66
CA LEU A 121 1.37 5.49 4.85
C LEU A 121 0.69 6.69 5.47
N ILE A 122 -0.64 6.66 5.57
CA ILE A 122 -1.42 7.86 5.83
C ILE A 122 -2.55 7.60 6.82
N TYR A 123 -2.68 8.51 7.78
CA TYR A 123 -3.89 8.70 8.56
C TYR A 123 -4.75 9.77 7.86
N HIS A 124 -5.95 9.40 7.45
CA HIS A 124 -6.88 10.32 6.77
C HIS A 124 -8.20 10.32 7.53
N PRO A 125 -8.49 11.39 8.31
CA PRO A 125 -9.62 11.39 9.24
C PRO A 125 -10.96 10.95 8.66
N PRO A 126 -11.38 11.43 7.45
CA PRO A 126 -12.67 11.01 6.90
C PRO A 126 -12.79 9.51 6.68
N ILE A 127 -11.74 8.86 6.17
CA ILE A 127 -11.76 7.41 5.93
C ILE A 127 -11.78 6.66 7.25
N THR A 128 -10.94 7.08 8.20
CA THR A 128 -10.82 6.43 9.50
C THR A 128 -12.14 6.47 10.26
N LYS A 129 -12.82 7.60 10.24
CA LYS A 129 -14.14 7.74 10.88
C LYS A 129 -15.17 6.79 10.26
N CYS A 130 -15.17 6.63 8.94
CA CYS A 130 -16.09 5.73 8.26
C CYS A 130 -15.76 4.26 8.52
N ALA A 131 -14.46 3.91 8.60
CA ALA A 131 -14.02 2.54 8.77
C ALA A 131 -14.22 2.01 10.19
N ILE A 132 -14.16 2.90 11.20
CA ILE A 132 -14.26 2.54 12.60
C ILE A 132 -15.70 2.71 13.12
N GLY A 133 -16.46 3.59 12.48
CA GLY A 133 -17.83 3.94 12.88
C GLY A 133 -18.90 2.89 12.58
#